data_bf4466402b2dcd63f59a3e05c778a090
#
_entry.id   bf4466402b2dcd63f59a3e05c778a090
#
_cell.length_a   1.000
_cell.length_b   1.000
_cell.length_c   1.000
_cell.angle_alpha   90.00
_cell.angle_beta   90.00
_cell.angle_gamma   90.00
#
_symmetry.space_group_name_H-M   'P 1'
#
loop_
_entity.id
_entity.type
_entity.pdbx_description
1 polymer ?
#
loop_
_entity_poly.entity_id
_entity_poly.type
_entity_poly.pdbx_seq_one_letter_code
_entity_poly.pdbx_strand_id
1 'polypeptide(L)'
;MATEQKPINSGFGETTTATEVIKGIDLKGKTVIVTGGHSGIGLETTKVLSAAGASIIVGARDVTKARKALAEIQNVKVIALDLSEPVSVDSFAKEYRKSFKKCDILINNAGIMATPLLRNSSGREMQFATNHLGHFQLTARLWDELREAQARVVCLSSLGHRFSGIKFDDPNFLTHPYEKWTAYGQSKTANSLFAVHLDSVGEKNGVSAFALHPGRITSTDLNRFMSDEEKATATSSLSSIPKFVPSFIKSIAQGAATTVWCATSPQLNDKGGVYCADCDISPIVDDDSPQTNGVRNWAISPSMAERLWALTEQLVGVEWTK
;
A
#
# COMPACT_ATOMS: atom_id res chain seq x y z
N MET A 1 10.23 -20.51 4.99
CA MET A 1 11.27 -19.73 5.74
C MET A 1 11.08 -18.26 5.40
N ALA A 2 11.18 -17.35 6.38
CA ALA A 2 11.06 -15.92 6.12
C ALA A 2 12.09 -15.46 5.08
N THR A 3 11.67 -14.64 4.14
CA THR A 3 12.56 -14.05 3.13
C THR A 3 13.52 -13.06 3.79
N GLU A 4 14.80 -13.13 3.46
CA GLU A 4 15.79 -12.17 3.95
C GLU A 4 15.55 -10.79 3.34
N GLN A 5 15.57 -9.73 4.17
CA GLN A 5 15.40 -8.34 3.75
C GLN A 5 16.70 -7.81 3.15
N LYS A 6 17.02 -8.22 1.93
CA LYS A 6 18.20 -7.74 1.17
C LYS A 6 17.95 -7.69 -0.32
N PRO A 7 18.62 -6.79 -1.08
CA PRO A 7 18.49 -6.69 -2.53
C PRO A 7 18.77 -8.02 -3.22
N ILE A 8 17.97 -8.33 -4.25
CA ILE A 8 18.16 -9.51 -5.11
C ILE A 8 18.78 -9.16 -6.46
N ASN A 9 19.08 -7.88 -6.69
CA ASN A 9 19.60 -7.34 -7.94
C ASN A 9 18.67 -7.66 -9.12
N SER A 10 17.44 -7.18 -9.03
CA SER A 10 16.34 -7.48 -9.97
C SER A 10 16.63 -7.13 -11.43
N GLY A 11 17.60 -6.26 -11.69
CA GLY A 11 17.90 -5.71 -13.01
C GLY A 11 17.08 -4.45 -13.35
N PHE A 12 16.17 -4.05 -12.47
CA PHE A 12 15.41 -2.79 -12.52
C PHE A 12 16.00 -1.73 -11.58
N GLY A 13 15.46 -0.52 -11.59
CA GLY A 13 15.94 0.56 -10.74
C GLY A 13 14.98 1.74 -10.64
N GLU A 14 15.45 2.85 -10.08
CA GLU A 14 14.64 4.03 -9.76
C GLU A 14 13.95 4.69 -10.96
N THR A 15 14.52 4.56 -12.17
CA THR A 15 13.99 5.11 -13.42
C THR A 15 13.07 4.17 -14.17
N THR A 16 12.99 2.90 -13.76
CA THR A 16 12.17 1.88 -14.41
C THR A 16 10.69 2.24 -14.33
N THR A 17 9.96 2.04 -15.43
CA THR A 17 8.52 2.28 -15.53
C THR A 17 7.70 1.00 -15.31
N ALA A 18 6.44 1.15 -14.94
CA ALA A 18 5.52 0.02 -14.78
C ALA A 18 5.35 -0.79 -16.09
N THR A 19 5.41 -0.11 -17.24
CA THR A 19 5.33 -0.76 -18.56
C THR A 19 6.56 -1.63 -18.87
N GLU A 20 7.74 -1.22 -18.43
CA GLU A 20 8.97 -2.04 -18.56
C GLU A 20 8.90 -3.27 -17.68
N VAL A 21 8.41 -3.12 -16.43
CA VAL A 21 8.26 -4.23 -15.48
C VAL A 21 7.29 -5.30 -15.97
N ILE A 22 6.14 -4.91 -16.54
CA ILE A 22 5.08 -5.84 -16.96
C ILE A 22 5.40 -6.54 -18.29
N LYS A 23 6.44 -6.12 -18.99
CA LYS A 23 6.76 -6.65 -20.32
C LYS A 23 6.97 -8.18 -20.30
N GLY A 24 6.18 -8.87 -21.12
CA GLY A 24 6.22 -10.33 -21.24
C GLY A 24 5.43 -11.09 -20.16
N ILE A 25 4.74 -10.39 -19.25
CA ILE A 25 3.87 -11.01 -18.25
C ILE A 25 2.43 -11.05 -18.78
N ASP A 26 1.82 -12.24 -18.82
CA ASP A 26 0.41 -12.45 -19.17
C ASP A 26 -0.43 -12.62 -17.92
N LEU A 27 -1.46 -11.77 -17.77
CA LEU A 27 -2.39 -11.77 -16.64
C LEU A 27 -3.81 -12.21 -17.04
N LYS A 28 -3.99 -12.82 -18.22
CA LYS A 28 -5.30 -13.36 -18.61
C LYS A 28 -5.84 -14.34 -17.58
N GLY A 29 -7.12 -14.18 -17.23
CA GLY A 29 -7.77 -14.99 -16.20
C GLY A 29 -7.40 -14.64 -14.75
N LYS A 30 -6.55 -13.64 -14.53
CA LYS A 30 -6.23 -13.10 -13.21
C LYS A 30 -7.22 -12.02 -12.81
N THR A 31 -7.67 -12.05 -11.58
CA THR A 31 -8.54 -11.04 -10.97
C THR A 31 -7.73 -10.19 -9.99
N VAL A 32 -7.74 -8.88 -10.19
CA VAL A 32 -6.94 -7.94 -9.41
C VAL A 32 -7.84 -6.89 -8.76
N ILE A 33 -7.67 -6.62 -7.49
CA ILE A 33 -8.29 -5.50 -6.79
C ILE A 33 -7.27 -4.39 -6.59
N VAL A 34 -7.62 -3.15 -6.96
CA VAL A 34 -6.79 -1.96 -6.72
C VAL A 34 -7.61 -0.93 -5.95
N THR A 35 -7.27 -0.67 -4.69
CA THR A 35 -7.89 0.41 -3.95
C THR A 35 -7.37 1.76 -4.46
N GLY A 36 -8.28 2.70 -4.76
CA GLY A 36 -7.89 3.99 -5.34
C GLY A 36 -7.29 3.91 -6.75
N GLY A 37 -7.60 2.86 -7.50
CA GLY A 37 -7.08 2.58 -8.84
C GLY A 37 -7.53 3.53 -9.96
N HIS A 38 -8.13 4.66 -9.62
CA HIS A 38 -8.67 5.64 -10.58
C HIS A 38 -7.90 6.97 -10.62
N SER A 39 -6.81 7.10 -9.88
CA SER A 39 -5.98 8.32 -9.86
C SER A 39 -4.52 8.01 -9.56
N GLY A 40 -3.62 8.90 -9.98
CA GLY A 40 -2.20 8.85 -9.67
C GLY A 40 -1.55 7.49 -10.01
N ILE A 41 -0.76 6.98 -9.08
CA ILE A 41 -0.05 5.68 -9.20
C ILE A 41 -1.05 4.53 -9.38
N GLY A 42 -2.16 4.56 -8.65
CA GLY A 42 -3.19 3.52 -8.75
C GLY A 42 -3.81 3.44 -10.16
N LEU A 43 -4.03 4.57 -10.82
CA LEU A 43 -4.53 4.60 -12.20
C LEU A 43 -3.51 4.00 -13.17
N GLU A 44 -2.25 4.35 -13.04
CA GLU A 44 -1.20 3.80 -13.90
C GLU A 44 -1.05 2.29 -13.67
N THR A 45 -1.08 1.84 -12.40
CA THR A 45 -1.11 0.42 -12.06
C THR A 45 -2.29 -0.30 -12.72
N THR A 46 -3.50 0.30 -12.62
CA THR A 46 -4.72 -0.24 -13.26
C THR A 46 -4.56 -0.37 -14.77
N LYS A 47 -4.04 0.67 -15.45
CA LYS A 47 -3.80 0.65 -16.89
C LYS A 47 -2.86 -0.47 -17.32
N VAL A 48 -1.73 -0.57 -16.65
CA VAL A 48 -0.67 -1.52 -17.01
C VAL A 48 -1.12 -2.97 -16.77
N LEU A 49 -1.78 -3.25 -15.63
CA LEU A 49 -2.27 -4.60 -15.34
C LEU A 49 -3.45 -5.01 -16.24
N SER A 50 -4.34 -4.07 -16.57
CA SER A 50 -5.42 -4.31 -17.52
C SER A 50 -4.88 -4.60 -18.93
N ALA A 51 -3.89 -3.84 -19.40
CA ALA A 51 -3.23 -4.06 -20.68
C ALA A 51 -2.53 -5.43 -20.76
N ALA A 52 -2.07 -5.97 -19.63
CA ALA A 52 -1.53 -7.32 -19.52
C ALA A 52 -2.60 -8.43 -19.45
N GLY A 53 -3.90 -8.07 -19.54
CA GLY A 53 -5.02 -9.01 -19.64
C GLY A 53 -5.77 -9.28 -18.33
N ALA A 54 -5.44 -8.64 -17.22
CA ALA A 54 -6.14 -8.83 -15.96
C ALA A 54 -7.57 -8.26 -15.97
N SER A 55 -8.47 -8.88 -15.20
CA SER A 55 -9.75 -8.30 -14.80
C SER A 55 -9.54 -7.47 -13.54
N ILE A 56 -9.76 -6.16 -13.63
CA ILE A 56 -9.47 -5.22 -12.55
C ILE A 56 -10.74 -4.78 -11.83
N ILE A 57 -10.74 -4.84 -10.52
CA ILE A 57 -11.77 -4.25 -9.68
C ILE A 57 -11.16 -3.05 -8.94
N VAL A 58 -11.68 -1.87 -9.20
CA VAL A 58 -11.26 -0.64 -8.55
C VAL A 58 -12.21 -0.30 -7.41
N GLY A 59 -11.69 -0.30 -6.18
CA GLY A 59 -12.39 0.25 -5.02
C GLY A 59 -12.21 1.77 -4.98
N ALA A 60 -13.32 2.53 -5.01
CA ALA A 60 -13.28 3.99 -5.02
C ALA A 60 -14.41 4.60 -4.20
N ARG A 61 -14.12 5.67 -3.46
CA ARG A 61 -15.11 6.41 -2.68
C ARG A 61 -16.11 7.14 -3.59
N ASP A 62 -15.60 7.85 -4.60
CA ASP A 62 -16.41 8.49 -5.64
C ASP A 62 -16.44 7.62 -6.89
N VAL A 63 -17.50 6.81 -6.98
CA VAL A 63 -17.71 5.87 -8.11
C VAL A 63 -17.88 6.59 -9.44
N THR A 64 -18.52 7.76 -9.46
CA THR A 64 -18.74 8.54 -10.67
C THR A 64 -17.43 9.08 -11.22
N LYS A 65 -16.62 9.70 -10.38
CA LYS A 65 -15.28 10.18 -10.74
C LYS A 65 -14.40 9.01 -11.22
N ALA A 66 -14.46 7.88 -10.51
CA ALA A 66 -13.67 6.70 -10.87
C ALA A 66 -14.07 6.12 -12.22
N ARG A 67 -15.37 5.95 -12.50
CA ARG A 67 -15.86 5.46 -13.80
C ARG A 67 -15.45 6.37 -14.94
N LYS A 68 -15.50 7.69 -14.74
CA LYS A 68 -15.05 8.66 -15.75
C LYS A 68 -13.54 8.52 -16.04
N ALA A 69 -12.73 8.39 -15.00
CA ALA A 69 -11.26 8.26 -15.15
C ALA A 69 -10.84 6.94 -15.81
N LEU A 70 -11.66 5.91 -15.70
CA LEU A 70 -11.39 4.54 -16.17
C LEU A 70 -12.15 4.17 -17.45
N ALA A 71 -12.88 5.11 -18.06
CA ALA A 71 -13.82 4.84 -19.15
C ALA A 71 -13.16 4.19 -20.39
N GLU A 72 -11.89 4.49 -20.66
CA GLU A 72 -11.14 3.96 -21.79
C GLU A 72 -10.33 2.70 -21.47
N ILE A 73 -10.34 2.25 -20.22
CA ILE A 73 -9.57 1.07 -19.78
C ILE A 73 -10.49 -0.14 -19.80
N GLN A 74 -10.09 -1.16 -20.55
CA GLN A 74 -10.86 -2.38 -20.69
C GLN A 74 -10.81 -3.26 -19.42
N ASN A 75 -11.79 -4.14 -19.26
CA ASN A 75 -11.84 -5.14 -18.18
C ASN A 75 -11.76 -4.54 -16.76
N VAL A 76 -12.31 -3.33 -16.55
CA VAL A 76 -12.34 -2.65 -15.25
C VAL A 76 -13.77 -2.52 -14.74
N LYS A 77 -14.00 -2.96 -13.50
CA LYS A 77 -15.24 -2.75 -12.74
C LYS A 77 -14.96 -1.84 -11.56
N VAL A 78 -15.83 -0.85 -11.30
CA VAL A 78 -15.73 0.03 -10.13
C VAL A 78 -16.78 -0.38 -9.11
N ILE A 79 -16.33 -0.59 -7.86
CA ILE A 79 -17.19 -0.85 -6.70
C ILE A 79 -16.93 0.24 -5.64
N ALA A 80 -18.00 0.71 -4.99
CA ALA A 80 -17.89 1.71 -3.93
C ALA A 80 -17.05 1.19 -2.76
N LEU A 81 -16.08 1.99 -2.31
CA LEU A 81 -15.21 1.68 -1.17
C LEU A 81 -14.73 2.97 -0.51
N ASP A 82 -15.15 3.20 0.71
CA ASP A 82 -14.53 4.16 1.63
C ASP A 82 -13.78 3.38 2.71
N LEU A 83 -12.47 3.41 2.67
CA LEU A 83 -11.61 2.69 3.60
C LEU A 83 -11.64 3.27 5.02
N SER A 84 -12.10 4.50 5.18
CA SER A 84 -12.27 5.09 6.51
C SER A 84 -13.52 4.57 7.23
N GLU A 85 -14.47 3.95 6.51
CA GLU A 85 -15.75 3.53 7.03
C GLU A 85 -15.89 2.00 7.03
N PRO A 86 -15.89 1.33 8.21
CA PRO A 86 -15.92 -0.13 8.30
C PRO A 86 -17.09 -0.78 7.54
N VAL A 87 -18.28 -0.17 7.60
CA VAL A 87 -19.47 -0.66 6.89
C VAL A 87 -19.29 -0.63 5.36
N SER A 88 -18.56 0.36 4.86
CA SER A 88 -18.26 0.46 3.42
C SER A 88 -17.32 -0.66 2.98
N VAL A 89 -16.32 -1.02 3.80
CA VAL A 89 -15.41 -2.13 3.55
C VAL A 89 -16.15 -3.46 3.50
N ASP A 90 -17.05 -3.71 4.47
CA ASP A 90 -17.89 -4.92 4.50
C ASP A 90 -18.82 -5.00 3.27
N SER A 91 -19.39 -3.86 2.87
CA SER A 91 -20.26 -3.77 1.69
C SER A 91 -19.51 -4.04 0.40
N PHE A 92 -18.27 -3.54 0.27
CA PHE A 92 -17.41 -3.82 -0.87
C PHE A 92 -17.13 -5.32 -1.01
N ALA A 93 -16.71 -5.99 0.07
CA ALA A 93 -16.43 -7.42 0.05
C ALA A 93 -17.67 -8.25 -0.31
N LYS A 94 -18.84 -7.87 0.23
CA LYS A 94 -20.13 -8.50 -0.12
C LYS A 94 -20.47 -8.33 -1.60
N GLU A 95 -20.27 -7.13 -2.15
CA GLU A 95 -20.54 -6.84 -3.56
C GLU A 95 -19.56 -7.56 -4.49
N TYR A 96 -18.27 -7.63 -4.11
CA TYR A 96 -17.25 -8.36 -4.82
C TYR A 96 -17.63 -9.84 -5.01
N ARG A 97 -18.06 -10.51 -3.95
CA ARG A 97 -18.43 -11.95 -3.92
C ARG A 97 -19.60 -12.31 -4.82
N LYS A 98 -20.44 -11.36 -5.20
CA LYS A 98 -21.53 -11.62 -6.16
C LYS A 98 -21.02 -12.03 -7.55
N SER A 99 -19.84 -11.53 -7.93
CA SER A 99 -19.30 -11.72 -9.28
C SER A 99 -17.98 -12.50 -9.31
N PHE A 100 -17.23 -12.53 -8.21
CA PHE A 100 -15.88 -13.08 -8.15
C PHE A 100 -15.75 -14.06 -6.99
N LYS A 101 -15.04 -15.19 -7.22
CA LYS A 101 -14.81 -16.23 -6.22
C LYS A 101 -13.37 -16.32 -5.75
N LYS A 102 -12.46 -15.68 -6.46
CA LYS A 102 -11.05 -15.60 -6.13
C LYS A 102 -10.50 -14.20 -6.40
N CYS A 103 -9.42 -13.85 -5.73
CA CYS A 103 -8.65 -12.63 -5.94
C CYS A 103 -7.18 -13.00 -6.07
N ASP A 104 -6.63 -12.93 -7.27
CA ASP A 104 -5.23 -13.32 -7.52
C ASP A 104 -4.23 -12.25 -7.00
N ILE A 105 -4.62 -10.97 -7.04
CA ILE A 105 -3.76 -9.88 -6.58
C ILE A 105 -4.62 -8.83 -5.88
N LEU A 106 -4.25 -8.47 -4.64
CA LEU A 106 -4.84 -7.35 -3.91
C LEU A 106 -3.80 -6.24 -3.73
N ILE A 107 -4.10 -5.05 -4.29
CA ILE A 107 -3.22 -3.88 -4.17
C ILE A 107 -3.87 -2.86 -3.25
N ASN A 108 -3.40 -2.80 -2.01
CA ASN A 108 -3.75 -1.85 -0.98
C ASN A 108 -3.02 -0.52 -1.25
N ASN A 109 -3.49 0.21 -2.28
CA ASN A 109 -2.83 1.40 -2.82
C ASN A 109 -3.39 2.71 -2.29
N ALA A 110 -4.69 2.81 -2.03
CA ALA A 110 -5.33 4.05 -1.60
C ALA A 110 -4.68 4.64 -0.35
N GLY A 111 -4.67 5.96 -0.24
CA GLY A 111 -4.15 6.61 0.95
C GLY A 111 -4.41 8.11 0.98
N ILE A 112 -4.22 8.65 2.17
CA ILE A 112 -4.24 10.09 2.46
C ILE A 112 -2.98 10.46 3.23
N MET A 113 -2.58 11.73 3.16
CA MET A 113 -1.35 12.23 3.74
C MET A 113 -1.54 13.63 4.30
N ALA A 114 -0.88 13.91 5.42
CA ALA A 114 -0.78 15.24 6.02
C ALA A 114 -2.15 15.90 6.33
N THR A 115 -3.16 15.10 6.69
CA THR A 115 -4.46 15.64 7.10
C THR A 115 -4.34 16.39 8.44
N PRO A 116 -5.18 17.40 8.70
CA PRO A 116 -5.40 17.84 10.07
C PRO A 116 -5.94 16.67 10.91
N LEU A 117 -6.00 16.83 12.24
CA LEU A 117 -6.62 15.82 13.08
C LEU A 117 -8.10 15.65 12.71
N LEU A 118 -8.39 14.60 12.00
CA LEU A 118 -9.73 14.15 11.65
C LEU A 118 -9.95 12.75 12.22
N ARG A 119 -11.22 12.41 12.45
CA ARG A 119 -11.60 11.08 12.93
C ARG A 119 -12.69 10.49 12.05
N ASN A 120 -12.67 9.18 11.87
CA ASN A 120 -13.75 8.46 11.19
C ASN A 120 -14.97 8.28 12.12
N SER A 121 -16.02 7.64 11.63
CA SER A 121 -17.25 7.33 12.38
C SER A 121 -17.01 6.51 13.66
N SER A 122 -15.92 5.75 13.71
CA SER A 122 -15.51 4.93 14.87
C SER A 122 -14.52 5.65 15.81
N GLY A 123 -14.29 6.96 15.62
CA GLY A 123 -13.37 7.76 16.45
C GLY A 123 -11.88 7.50 16.19
N ARG A 124 -11.51 6.78 15.12
CA ARG A 124 -10.11 6.48 14.77
C ARG A 124 -9.47 7.65 14.03
N GLU A 125 -8.17 7.88 14.24
CA GLU A 125 -7.41 8.89 13.49
C GLU A 125 -7.47 8.57 11.99
N MET A 126 -7.72 9.59 11.18
CA MET A 126 -8.14 9.43 9.79
C MET A 126 -7.07 8.81 8.88
N GLN A 127 -5.78 9.16 9.07
CA GLN A 127 -4.71 8.57 8.27
C GLN A 127 -4.48 7.10 8.64
N PHE A 128 -4.52 6.77 9.92
CA PHE A 128 -4.40 5.40 10.39
C PHE A 128 -5.62 4.57 9.97
N ALA A 129 -6.83 5.13 10.10
CA ALA A 129 -8.07 4.48 9.67
C ALA A 129 -8.06 4.15 8.16
N THR A 130 -7.76 5.13 7.32
CA THR A 130 -7.82 4.98 5.86
C THR A 130 -6.67 4.14 5.32
N ASN A 131 -5.43 4.45 5.74
CA ASN A 131 -4.23 3.87 5.14
C ASN A 131 -3.97 2.44 5.62
N HIS A 132 -4.37 2.13 6.87
CA HIS A 132 -4.07 0.84 7.50
C HIS A 132 -5.32 0.05 7.92
N LEU A 133 -6.15 0.56 8.83
CA LEU A 133 -7.26 -0.22 9.40
C LEU A 133 -8.25 -0.70 8.33
N GLY A 134 -8.61 0.18 7.39
CA GLY A 134 -9.51 -0.16 6.29
C GLY A 134 -8.93 -1.22 5.34
N HIS A 135 -7.63 -1.16 5.05
CA HIS A 135 -6.96 -2.18 4.23
C HIS A 135 -6.81 -3.52 4.97
N PHE A 136 -6.52 -3.48 6.28
CA PHE A 136 -6.52 -4.68 7.11
C PHE A 136 -7.89 -5.36 7.07
N GLN A 137 -8.97 -4.60 7.36
CA GLN A 137 -10.33 -5.14 7.32
C GLN A 137 -10.69 -5.67 5.93
N LEU A 138 -10.37 -4.94 4.86
CA LEU A 138 -10.61 -5.38 3.49
C LEU A 138 -9.94 -6.72 3.19
N THR A 139 -8.66 -6.85 3.55
CA THR A 139 -7.89 -8.07 3.34
C THR A 139 -8.47 -9.23 4.16
N ALA A 140 -8.85 -8.98 5.42
CA ALA A 140 -9.52 -9.97 6.27
C ALA A 140 -10.86 -10.44 5.67
N ARG A 141 -11.67 -9.49 5.18
CA ARG A 141 -12.95 -9.82 4.54
C ARG A 141 -12.82 -10.57 3.22
N LEU A 142 -11.71 -10.44 2.53
CA LEU A 142 -11.43 -11.15 1.26
C LEU A 142 -10.49 -12.36 1.45
N TRP A 143 -10.27 -12.78 2.69
CA TRP A 143 -9.28 -13.81 2.98
C TRP A 143 -9.53 -15.13 2.27
N ASP A 144 -10.78 -15.58 2.18
CA ASP A 144 -11.13 -16.81 1.47
C ASP A 144 -10.82 -16.72 -0.03
N GLU A 145 -11.12 -15.59 -0.66
CA GLU A 145 -10.85 -15.34 -2.08
C GLU A 145 -9.36 -15.23 -2.37
N LEU A 146 -8.58 -14.71 -1.42
CA LEU A 146 -7.12 -14.61 -1.51
C LEU A 146 -6.46 -15.98 -1.37
N ARG A 147 -6.91 -16.80 -0.41
CA ARG A 147 -6.41 -18.18 -0.22
C ARG A 147 -6.72 -19.06 -1.44
N GLU A 148 -7.95 -18.99 -1.96
CA GLU A 148 -8.35 -19.76 -3.14
C GLU A 148 -7.46 -19.48 -4.35
N ALA A 149 -6.95 -18.26 -4.47
CA ALA A 149 -6.09 -17.86 -5.57
C ALA A 149 -4.59 -18.03 -5.28
N GLN A 150 -4.19 -18.34 -4.05
CA GLN A 150 -2.79 -18.25 -3.60
C GLN A 150 -2.22 -16.87 -3.92
N ALA A 151 -2.89 -15.84 -3.44
CA ALA A 151 -2.77 -14.46 -3.90
C ALA A 151 -1.46 -13.77 -3.50
N ARG A 152 -1.15 -12.70 -4.23
CA ARG A 152 -0.21 -11.67 -3.76
C ARG A 152 -0.95 -10.46 -3.21
N VAL A 153 -0.57 -10.02 -2.02
CA VAL A 153 -1.07 -8.81 -1.39
C VAL A 153 0.03 -7.75 -1.37
N VAL A 154 -0.23 -6.60 -1.97
CA VAL A 154 0.75 -5.51 -2.10
C VAL A 154 0.28 -4.31 -1.29
N CYS A 155 1.05 -3.93 -0.26
CA CYS A 155 0.73 -2.86 0.67
C CYS A 155 1.59 -1.62 0.40
N LEU A 156 0.96 -0.52 -0.04
CA LEU A 156 1.69 0.71 -0.29
C LEU A 156 2.05 1.41 1.02
N SER A 157 3.31 1.28 1.40
CA SER A 157 3.96 2.08 2.41
C SER A 157 4.51 3.39 1.82
N SER A 158 5.56 3.94 2.36
CA SER A 158 6.20 5.19 1.94
C SER A 158 7.54 5.35 2.64
N LEU A 159 8.41 6.23 2.14
CA LEU A 159 9.50 6.80 2.94
C LEU A 159 9.00 7.43 4.24
N GLY A 160 7.74 7.81 4.29
CA GLY A 160 7.10 8.33 5.50
C GLY A 160 7.15 7.37 6.70
N HIS A 161 7.38 6.07 6.52
CA HIS A 161 7.60 5.13 7.63
C HIS A 161 8.75 5.56 8.55
N ARG A 162 9.65 6.40 8.06
CA ARG A 162 10.80 6.94 8.80
C ARG A 162 10.44 8.05 9.78
N PHE A 163 9.24 8.64 9.64
CA PHE A 163 8.78 9.71 10.53
C PHE A 163 8.31 9.18 11.89
N SER A 164 7.82 7.94 11.94
CA SER A 164 7.31 7.36 13.18
C SER A 164 7.20 5.83 13.11
N GLY A 165 7.55 5.16 14.19
CA GLY A 165 7.04 3.84 14.51
C GLY A 165 5.57 3.87 14.92
N ILE A 166 5.07 2.76 15.47
CA ILE A 166 3.68 2.65 15.97
C ILE A 166 3.61 3.18 17.40
N LYS A 167 2.66 4.09 17.67
CA LYS A 167 2.29 4.54 19.01
C LYS A 167 1.27 3.56 19.61
N PHE A 168 1.74 2.45 20.12
CA PHE A 168 0.88 1.36 20.60
C PHE A 168 -0.05 1.74 21.77
N ASP A 169 0.36 2.70 22.58
CA ASP A 169 -0.37 3.23 23.72
C ASP A 169 -1.43 4.25 23.34
N ASP A 170 -1.24 4.94 22.22
CA ASP A 170 -2.19 5.95 21.72
C ASP A 170 -2.17 6.07 20.18
N PRO A 171 -2.57 5.02 19.43
CA PRO A 171 -2.50 5.02 17.97
C PRO A 171 -3.46 6.04 17.32
N ASN A 172 -4.39 6.56 18.10
CA ASN A 172 -5.40 7.51 17.64
C ASN A 172 -5.13 8.95 18.09
N PHE A 173 -4.01 9.26 18.75
CA PHE A 173 -3.71 10.59 19.29
C PHE A 173 -4.87 11.16 20.14
N LEU A 174 -5.27 10.39 21.14
CA LEU A 174 -6.31 10.80 22.10
C LEU A 174 -5.68 11.61 23.25
N THR A 175 -4.47 11.29 23.63
CA THR A 175 -3.74 11.86 24.76
C THR A 175 -2.45 12.56 24.34
N HIS A 176 -1.82 12.13 23.27
CA HIS A 176 -0.60 12.77 22.73
C HIS A 176 -0.95 13.90 21.75
N PRO A 177 -0.12 14.96 21.68
CA PRO A 177 -0.26 15.98 20.66
C PRO A 177 -0.25 15.39 19.25
N TYR A 178 -1.17 15.84 18.41
CA TYR A 178 -1.23 15.43 17.01
C TYR A 178 -0.22 16.18 16.17
N GLU A 179 0.60 15.44 15.45
CA GLU A 179 1.46 15.97 14.40
C GLU A 179 1.21 15.13 13.12
N LYS A 180 0.80 15.81 12.04
CA LYS A 180 0.29 15.17 10.83
C LYS A 180 1.29 14.25 10.12
N TRP A 181 2.60 14.56 10.19
CA TRP A 181 3.64 13.74 9.58
C TRP A 181 3.98 12.51 10.43
N THR A 182 3.93 12.64 11.74
CA THR A 182 4.02 11.51 12.68
C THR A 182 2.85 10.55 12.47
N ALA A 183 1.63 11.05 12.34
CA ALA A 183 0.44 10.23 12.07
C ALA A 183 0.52 9.54 10.69
N TYR A 184 0.99 10.26 9.67
CA TYR A 184 1.27 9.66 8.37
C TYR A 184 2.33 8.57 8.47
N GLY A 185 3.46 8.85 9.12
CA GLY A 185 4.55 7.92 9.34
C GLY A 185 4.08 6.63 10.02
N GLN A 186 3.33 6.78 11.12
CA GLN A 186 2.71 5.65 11.81
C GLN A 186 1.86 4.79 10.86
N SER A 187 1.00 5.41 10.05
CA SER A 187 0.15 4.68 9.12
C SER A 187 0.94 3.91 8.05
N LYS A 188 2.10 4.45 7.63
CA LYS A 188 2.97 3.82 6.62
C LYS A 188 3.89 2.75 7.21
N THR A 189 4.34 2.93 8.44
CA THR A 189 4.97 1.86 9.23
C THR A 189 4.00 0.69 9.42
N ALA A 190 2.73 1.00 9.74
CA ALA A 190 1.71 -0.03 9.91
C ALA A 190 1.49 -0.85 8.63
N ASN A 191 1.51 -0.22 7.45
CA ASN A 191 1.38 -0.95 6.17
C ASN A 191 2.57 -1.89 5.91
N SER A 192 3.78 -1.50 6.33
CA SER A 192 4.96 -2.37 6.22
C SER A 192 4.86 -3.57 7.17
N LEU A 193 4.57 -3.31 8.44
CA LEU A 193 4.40 -4.36 9.45
C LEU A 193 3.23 -5.30 9.12
N PHE A 194 2.15 -4.75 8.53
CA PHE A 194 1.03 -5.56 8.07
C PHE A 194 1.47 -6.58 7.03
N ALA A 195 2.26 -6.18 6.03
CA ALA A 195 2.78 -7.12 5.03
C ALA A 195 3.67 -8.20 5.65
N VAL A 196 4.52 -7.85 6.62
CA VAL A 196 5.38 -8.80 7.33
C VAL A 196 4.57 -9.89 8.04
N HIS A 197 3.54 -9.50 8.80
CA HIS A 197 2.74 -10.49 9.53
C HIS A 197 1.77 -11.24 8.62
N LEU A 198 1.18 -10.57 7.64
CA LEU A 198 0.27 -11.18 6.68
C LEU A 198 0.96 -12.29 5.87
N ASP A 199 2.21 -12.09 5.47
CA ASP A 199 3.00 -13.12 4.80
C ASP A 199 3.17 -14.36 5.67
N SER A 200 3.50 -14.18 6.95
CA SER A 200 3.62 -15.29 7.91
C SER A 200 2.29 -16.04 8.10
N VAL A 201 1.17 -15.33 8.18
CA VAL A 201 -0.18 -15.93 8.26
C VAL A 201 -0.54 -16.64 6.96
N GLY A 202 -0.13 -16.06 5.83
CA GLY A 202 -0.43 -16.56 4.49
C GLY A 202 0.39 -17.75 4.02
N GLU A 203 1.56 -18.01 4.61
CA GLU A 203 2.52 -19.01 4.14
C GLU A 203 1.88 -20.38 3.89
N LYS A 204 1.07 -20.87 4.83
CA LYS A 204 0.39 -22.17 4.73
C LYS A 204 -0.68 -22.22 3.64
N ASN A 205 -1.13 -21.08 3.18
CA ASN A 205 -2.20 -20.94 2.17
C ASN A 205 -1.65 -20.46 0.81
N GLY A 206 -0.34 -20.34 0.66
CA GLY A 206 0.30 -19.82 -0.55
C GLY A 206 0.07 -18.33 -0.80
N VAL A 207 -0.43 -17.58 0.18
CA VAL A 207 -0.61 -16.13 0.08
C VAL A 207 0.68 -15.43 0.48
N SER A 208 1.22 -14.61 -0.40
CA SER A 208 2.42 -13.79 -0.14
C SER A 208 2.06 -12.32 0.01
N ALA A 209 2.77 -11.61 0.87
CA ALA A 209 2.54 -10.18 1.09
C ALA A 209 3.83 -9.36 0.96
N PHE A 210 3.70 -8.17 0.37
CA PHE A 210 4.81 -7.25 0.12
C PHE A 210 4.43 -5.84 0.57
N ALA A 211 5.35 -5.15 1.23
CA ALA A 211 5.26 -3.72 1.42
C ALA A 211 6.17 -3.00 0.43
N LEU A 212 5.82 -1.79 0.04
CA LEU A 212 6.68 -1.03 -0.87
C LEU A 212 6.62 0.48 -0.66
N HIS A 213 7.66 1.14 -1.17
CA HIS A 213 7.73 2.58 -1.35
C HIS A 213 7.75 2.90 -2.86
N PRO A 214 6.83 3.75 -3.35
CA PRO A 214 6.71 4.03 -4.78
C PRO A 214 7.73 5.07 -5.31
N GLY A 215 8.55 5.66 -4.45
CA GLY A 215 9.39 6.78 -4.80
C GLY A 215 8.78 8.13 -4.38
N ARG A 216 9.49 9.22 -4.69
CA ARG A 216 9.00 10.59 -4.50
C ARG A 216 8.27 11.03 -5.76
N ILE A 217 6.95 11.16 -5.69
CA ILE A 217 6.09 11.62 -6.79
C ILE A 217 5.32 12.84 -6.30
N THR A 218 5.45 13.97 -6.98
CA THR A 218 4.82 15.24 -6.59
C THR A 218 3.54 15.56 -7.38
N SER A 219 3.28 14.83 -8.46
CA SER A 219 2.18 15.08 -9.40
C SER A 219 0.91 14.27 -9.10
N THR A 220 0.64 13.93 -7.82
CA THR A 220 -0.55 13.19 -7.41
C THR A 220 -1.41 13.98 -6.42
N ASP A 221 -2.70 13.62 -6.30
CA ASP A 221 -3.61 14.23 -5.32
C ASP A 221 -3.30 13.85 -3.86
N LEU A 222 -2.24 13.10 -3.60
CA LEU A 222 -1.84 12.71 -2.23
C LEU A 222 -1.46 13.95 -1.40
N ASN A 223 -0.93 14.99 -2.03
CA ASN A 223 -0.49 16.24 -1.42
C ASN A 223 -1.62 17.27 -1.21
N ARG A 224 -2.90 16.92 -1.43
CA ARG A 224 -4.03 17.87 -1.39
C ARG A 224 -4.25 18.55 -0.04
N PHE A 225 -3.78 17.95 1.06
CA PHE A 225 -3.87 18.51 2.42
C PHE A 225 -2.60 19.29 2.85
N MET A 226 -1.58 19.33 2.00
CA MET A 226 -0.39 20.13 2.23
C MET A 226 -0.68 21.59 1.91
N SER A 227 -0.07 22.51 2.67
CA SER A 227 -0.05 23.94 2.33
C SER A 227 0.74 24.19 1.05
N ASP A 228 0.57 25.34 0.44
CA ASP A 228 1.33 25.70 -0.78
C ASP A 228 2.82 25.84 -0.49
N GLU A 229 3.18 26.29 0.72
CA GLU A 229 4.57 26.34 1.19
C GLU A 229 5.16 24.92 1.34
N GLU A 230 4.42 23.98 1.92
CA GLU A 230 4.84 22.57 2.03
C GLU A 230 4.98 21.92 0.64
N LYS A 231 4.07 22.22 -0.30
CA LYS A 231 4.18 21.74 -1.69
C LYS A 231 5.40 22.32 -2.39
N ALA A 232 5.64 23.61 -2.23
CA ALA A 232 6.81 24.29 -2.78
C ALA A 232 8.10 23.67 -2.23
N THR A 233 8.16 23.42 -0.92
CA THR A 233 9.28 22.74 -0.27
C THR A 233 9.45 21.30 -0.80
N ALA A 234 8.36 20.58 -0.98
CA ALA A 234 8.40 19.24 -1.54
C ALA A 234 8.80 19.18 -3.02
N THR A 235 8.68 20.28 -3.76
CA THR A 235 9.07 20.38 -5.17
C THR A 235 10.43 21.06 -5.37
N SER A 236 10.87 21.91 -4.42
CA SER A 236 12.17 22.56 -4.48
C SER A 236 13.31 21.58 -4.17
N SER A 237 14.46 21.86 -4.73
CA SER A 237 15.67 21.12 -4.40
C SER A 237 16.16 21.46 -2.98
N LEU A 238 15.99 20.55 -2.03
CA LEU A 238 16.99 20.11 -1.07
C LEU A 238 17.27 20.86 0.23
N SER A 239 17.03 22.13 0.46
CA SER A 239 17.50 22.78 1.71
C SER A 239 16.59 22.59 2.92
N SER A 240 15.34 22.24 2.71
CA SER A 240 14.32 22.07 3.77
C SER A 240 13.71 20.67 3.87
N ILE A 241 14.08 19.76 2.98
CA ILE A 241 13.63 18.36 3.02
C ILE A 241 14.56 17.59 3.96
N PRO A 242 14.04 16.71 4.83
CA PRO A 242 14.88 15.82 5.62
C PRO A 242 15.90 15.09 4.74
N LYS A 243 17.15 14.97 5.18
CA LYS A 243 18.27 14.40 4.41
C LYS A 243 18.01 13.01 3.84
N PHE A 244 17.04 12.27 4.40
CA PHE A 244 16.65 10.92 3.97
C PHE A 244 15.59 10.90 2.87
N VAL A 245 15.17 12.05 2.32
CA VAL A 245 14.22 12.09 1.19
C VAL A 245 15.02 12.13 -0.12
N PRO A 246 14.77 11.22 -1.08
CA PRO A 246 15.46 11.21 -2.35
C PRO A 246 15.32 12.54 -3.11
N SER A 247 16.38 12.99 -3.72
CA SER A 247 16.36 14.15 -4.61
C SER A 247 15.61 13.85 -5.92
N PHE A 248 15.67 12.60 -6.38
CA PHE A 248 15.03 12.19 -7.63
C PHE A 248 13.51 12.16 -7.48
N ILE A 249 12.81 12.89 -8.36
CA ILE A 249 11.35 12.93 -8.45
C ILE A 249 10.93 11.98 -9.58
N LYS A 250 10.17 10.96 -9.25
CA LYS A 250 9.65 9.98 -10.21
C LYS A 250 8.42 10.52 -10.94
N SER A 251 8.28 10.13 -12.20
CA SER A 251 7.00 10.19 -12.92
C SER A 251 6.00 9.21 -12.30
N ILE A 252 4.71 9.36 -12.64
CA ILE A 252 3.67 8.42 -12.21
C ILE A 252 3.97 7.00 -12.73
N ALA A 253 4.47 6.87 -13.97
CA ALA A 253 4.84 5.57 -14.55
C ALA A 253 5.97 4.89 -13.79
N GLN A 254 6.98 5.63 -13.37
CA GLN A 254 8.07 5.13 -12.51
C GLN A 254 7.58 4.84 -11.08
N GLY A 255 6.67 5.64 -10.56
CA GLY A 255 6.07 5.43 -9.24
C GLY A 255 5.23 4.15 -9.15
N ALA A 256 4.59 3.73 -10.24
CA ALA A 256 3.81 2.50 -10.31
C ALA A 256 4.68 1.23 -10.47
N ALA A 257 5.94 1.37 -10.89
CA ALA A 257 6.80 0.26 -11.27
C ALA A 257 6.99 -0.78 -10.15
N THR A 258 7.33 -0.34 -8.93
CA THR A 258 7.53 -1.24 -7.79
C THR A 258 6.24 -1.95 -7.40
N THR A 259 5.08 -1.28 -7.52
CA THR A 259 3.78 -1.91 -7.27
C THR A 259 3.52 -3.05 -8.26
N VAL A 260 3.75 -2.80 -9.55
CA VAL A 260 3.59 -3.82 -10.60
C VAL A 260 4.61 -4.95 -10.41
N TRP A 261 5.85 -4.65 -10.03
CA TRP A 261 6.88 -5.64 -9.77
C TRP A 261 6.51 -6.56 -8.59
N CYS A 262 6.10 -6.00 -7.45
CA CYS A 262 5.63 -6.79 -6.30
C CYS A 262 4.42 -7.65 -6.67
N ALA A 263 3.51 -7.12 -7.48
CA ALA A 263 2.29 -7.81 -7.88
C ALA A 263 2.53 -8.97 -8.85
N THR A 264 3.54 -8.88 -9.74
CA THR A 264 3.60 -9.74 -10.93
C THR A 264 4.94 -10.41 -11.20
N SER A 265 6.05 -9.91 -10.63
CA SER A 265 7.37 -10.44 -10.97
C SER A 265 7.58 -11.89 -10.55
N PRO A 266 8.05 -12.78 -11.44
CA PRO A 266 8.43 -14.13 -11.09
C PRO A 266 9.66 -14.19 -10.16
N GLN A 267 10.47 -13.13 -10.08
CA GLN A 267 11.60 -13.04 -9.16
C GLN A 267 11.20 -13.07 -7.68
N LEU A 268 9.92 -12.81 -7.41
CA LEU A 268 9.32 -12.83 -6.08
C LEU A 268 8.51 -14.11 -5.78
N ASN A 269 8.55 -15.10 -6.66
CA ASN A 269 8.01 -16.41 -6.32
C ASN A 269 8.74 -16.94 -5.08
N ASP A 270 8.00 -17.56 -4.16
CA ASP A 270 8.51 -18.08 -2.88
C ASP A 270 9.17 -17.03 -1.96
N LYS A 271 8.87 -15.76 -2.19
CA LYS A 271 9.29 -14.64 -1.35
C LYS A 271 8.07 -13.90 -0.81
N GLY A 272 8.27 -13.26 0.36
CA GLY A 272 7.24 -12.41 0.96
C GLY A 272 7.70 -11.84 2.30
N GLY A 273 6.85 -11.05 2.93
CA GLY A 273 7.15 -10.40 4.20
C GLY A 273 8.22 -9.31 4.11
N VAL A 274 8.53 -8.82 2.91
CA VAL A 274 9.63 -7.87 2.67
C VAL A 274 9.14 -6.49 2.24
N TYR A 275 9.99 -5.50 2.46
CA TYR A 275 9.80 -4.13 2.00
C TYR A 275 10.61 -3.88 0.73
N CYS A 276 9.98 -3.33 -0.29
CA CYS A 276 10.54 -3.14 -1.62
C CYS A 276 10.59 -1.64 -2.02
N ALA A 277 11.58 -1.27 -2.79
CA ALA A 277 11.68 0.01 -3.47
C ALA A 277 12.47 -0.15 -4.78
N ASP A 278 12.22 0.70 -5.76
CA ASP A 278 12.95 0.72 -7.03
C ASP A 278 12.98 -0.64 -7.74
N CYS A 279 11.87 -1.40 -7.61
CA CYS A 279 11.70 -2.76 -8.14
C CYS A 279 12.74 -3.77 -7.63
N ASP A 280 13.18 -3.59 -6.37
CA ASP A 280 14.03 -4.56 -5.67
C ASP A 280 13.63 -4.66 -4.19
N ILE A 281 14.13 -5.67 -3.48
CA ILE A 281 14.01 -5.74 -2.02
C ILE A 281 14.97 -4.70 -1.44
N SER A 282 14.45 -3.81 -0.59
CA SER A 282 15.25 -2.75 0.00
C SER A 282 16.22 -3.28 1.06
N PRO A 283 17.43 -2.72 1.16
CA PRO A 283 18.32 -3.03 2.28
C PRO A 283 17.73 -2.51 3.59
N ILE A 284 18.11 -3.15 4.69
CA ILE A 284 17.88 -2.59 6.03
C ILE A 284 18.87 -1.44 6.25
N VAL A 285 18.39 -0.38 6.88
CA VAL A 285 19.24 0.75 7.30
C VAL A 285 18.95 1.08 8.76
N ASP A 286 19.98 1.55 9.46
CA ASP A 286 19.88 1.93 10.86
C ASP A 286 18.78 2.98 11.07
N ASP A 287 18.18 2.96 12.25
CA ASP A 287 16.99 3.78 12.55
C ASP A 287 17.27 5.29 12.51
N ASP A 288 18.49 5.72 12.70
CA ASP A 288 18.98 7.11 12.61
C ASP A 288 19.73 7.41 11.30
N SER A 289 19.84 6.45 10.38
CA SER A 289 20.59 6.59 9.13
C SER A 289 20.08 7.77 8.29
N PRO A 290 20.97 8.61 7.74
CA PRO A 290 20.61 9.67 6.80
C PRO A 290 20.39 9.15 5.36
N GLN A 291 20.57 7.85 5.11
CA GLN A 291 20.41 7.28 3.77
C GLN A 291 19.00 7.50 3.22
N THR A 292 18.91 7.80 1.94
CA THR A 292 17.65 8.05 1.24
C THR A 292 16.93 6.77 0.79
N ASN A 293 17.63 5.66 0.69
CA ASN A 293 17.10 4.33 0.37
C ASN A 293 17.06 3.43 1.60
N GLY A 294 16.44 2.25 1.52
CA GLY A 294 16.36 1.26 2.57
C GLY A 294 15.13 1.38 3.48
N VAL A 295 14.95 0.41 4.34
CA VAL A 295 13.85 0.33 5.32
C VAL A 295 14.39 0.34 6.74
N ARG A 296 13.66 0.98 7.67
CA ARG A 296 13.98 1.01 9.10
C ARG A 296 13.65 -0.33 9.77
N ASN A 297 14.47 -0.73 10.76
CA ASN A 297 14.27 -1.96 11.51
C ASN A 297 12.87 -2.06 12.12
N TRP A 298 12.35 -0.98 12.70
CA TRP A 298 11.02 -0.99 13.33
C TRP A 298 9.88 -1.28 12.33
N ALA A 299 10.06 -0.93 11.04
CA ALA A 299 9.02 -1.09 10.03
C ALA A 299 8.93 -2.51 9.44
N ILE A 300 9.89 -3.37 9.76
CA ILE A 300 9.94 -4.78 9.31
C ILE A 300 10.15 -5.77 10.46
N SER A 301 10.09 -5.32 11.70
CA SER A 301 10.27 -6.17 12.90
C SER A 301 9.11 -7.17 13.05
N PRO A 302 9.35 -8.48 13.05
CA PRO A 302 8.29 -9.48 13.22
C PRO A 302 7.52 -9.33 14.54
N SER A 303 8.20 -9.01 15.65
CA SER A 303 7.54 -8.80 16.94
C SER A 303 6.65 -7.56 16.97
N MET A 304 7.06 -6.46 16.30
CA MET A 304 6.22 -5.28 16.16
C MET A 304 5.05 -5.56 15.21
N ALA A 305 5.24 -6.38 14.19
CA ALA A 305 4.20 -6.77 13.24
C ALA A 305 3.11 -7.61 13.93
N GLU A 306 3.49 -8.59 14.77
CA GLU A 306 2.56 -9.37 15.58
C GLU A 306 1.80 -8.49 16.58
N ARG A 307 2.49 -7.59 17.28
CA ARG A 307 1.86 -6.65 18.21
C ARG A 307 0.88 -5.72 17.52
N LEU A 308 1.24 -5.20 16.32
CA LEU A 308 0.34 -4.36 15.52
C LEU A 308 -0.88 -5.14 15.04
N TRP A 309 -0.70 -6.40 14.65
CA TRP A 309 -1.79 -7.25 14.22
C TRP A 309 -2.85 -7.41 15.31
N ALA A 310 -2.44 -7.80 16.51
CA ALA A 310 -3.36 -7.92 17.65
C ALA A 310 -4.07 -6.60 17.98
N LEU A 311 -3.35 -5.47 17.97
CA LEU A 311 -3.95 -4.14 18.15
C LEU A 311 -4.96 -3.84 17.04
N THR A 312 -4.64 -4.17 15.79
CA THR A 312 -5.50 -3.86 14.65
C THR A 312 -6.78 -4.70 14.68
N GLU A 313 -6.70 -6.00 14.99
CA GLU A 313 -7.88 -6.86 15.20
C GLU A 313 -8.83 -6.26 16.25
N GLN A 314 -8.29 -5.83 17.38
CA GLN A 314 -9.07 -5.17 18.43
C GLN A 314 -9.72 -3.86 17.94
N LEU A 315 -8.98 -3.04 17.18
CA LEU A 315 -9.47 -1.74 16.70
C LEU A 315 -10.55 -1.86 15.63
N VAL A 316 -10.48 -2.87 14.77
CA VAL A 316 -11.47 -3.09 13.69
C VAL A 316 -12.58 -4.05 14.09
N GLY A 317 -12.44 -4.77 15.20
CA GLY A 317 -13.42 -5.77 15.65
C GLY A 317 -13.53 -6.97 14.70
N VAL A 318 -12.43 -7.34 14.06
CA VAL A 318 -12.36 -8.47 13.12
C VAL A 318 -11.31 -9.44 13.62
N GLU A 319 -11.72 -10.63 14.02
CA GLU A 319 -10.79 -11.73 14.27
C GLU A 319 -10.43 -12.38 12.93
N TRP A 320 -9.15 -12.53 12.69
CA TRP A 320 -8.67 -13.22 11.51
C TRP A 320 -8.79 -14.73 11.74
N THR A 321 -9.74 -15.35 11.08
CA THR A 321 -9.88 -16.82 11.15
C THR A 321 -8.67 -17.49 10.48
N LYS A 322 -7.86 -18.15 11.29
CA LYS A 322 -6.64 -18.86 10.86
C LYS A 322 -6.97 -20.07 9.99
#